data_1b2549395ff06232309b734af2510051
#
_entry.id   1b2549395ff06232309b734af2510051
#
_cell.length_a   1.000
_cell.length_b   1.000
_cell.length_c   1.000
_cell.angle_alpha   90.00
_cell.angle_beta   90.00
_cell.angle_gamma   90.00
#
_symmetry.space_group_name_H-M   'P 1'
#
loop_
_entity.id
_entity.type
_entity.pdbx_description
1 polymer ?
#
loop_
_entity_poly.entity_id
_entity_poly.type
_entity_poly.pdbx_seq_one_letter_code
_entity_poly.pdbx_strand_id
1 'polypeptide(L)'
;MMIQEIDAAELKARMDAGEAVELLDIRSEAEVAQGVLPKAEHLPMHLIPLRMQDFPKDRPVVLYCRSGARSYHACAYLMQQGVQNVLNLRGGIIDWARRGFEITRLGAEQHSSMTG
;
A
#
# COMPACT_ATOMS: atom_id res chain seq x y z
N MET A 1 -8.64 8.95 18.04
CA MET A 1 -8.75 8.56 16.61
C MET A 1 -8.28 7.14 16.45
N MET A 2 -9.13 6.30 15.89
CA MET A 2 -8.77 4.89 15.68
C MET A 2 -8.31 4.69 14.23
N ILE A 3 -7.12 4.14 14.05
CA ILE A 3 -6.58 3.86 12.72
C ILE A 3 -7.16 2.53 12.24
N GLN A 4 -7.76 2.53 11.06
CA GLN A 4 -8.26 1.30 10.46
C GLN A 4 -7.12 0.48 9.90
N GLU A 5 -7.20 -0.82 10.10
CA GLU A 5 -6.16 -1.74 9.64
C GLU A 5 -6.76 -2.89 8.86
N ILE A 6 -5.95 -3.47 7.98
CA ILE A 6 -6.27 -4.67 7.22
C ILE A 6 -5.05 -5.58 7.34
N ASP A 7 -5.25 -6.89 7.44
CA ASP A 7 -4.11 -7.80 7.47
C ASP A 7 -3.83 -8.36 6.06
N ALA A 8 -2.70 -9.06 5.93
CA ALA A 8 -2.26 -9.56 4.63
C ALA A 8 -3.27 -10.53 4.01
N ALA A 9 -3.85 -11.41 4.83
CA ALA A 9 -4.81 -12.39 4.32
C ALA A 9 -6.06 -11.71 3.78
N GLU A 10 -6.57 -10.71 4.48
CA GLU A 10 -7.75 -9.98 4.07
C GLU A 10 -7.47 -9.16 2.80
N LEU A 11 -6.30 -8.50 2.74
CA LEU A 11 -5.93 -7.75 1.54
C LEU A 11 -5.81 -8.67 0.35
N LYS A 12 -5.16 -9.82 0.52
CA LYS A 12 -5.01 -10.81 -0.56
C LYS A 12 -6.36 -11.26 -1.08
N ALA A 13 -7.29 -11.53 -0.16
CA ALA A 13 -8.64 -11.97 -0.55
C ALA A 13 -9.37 -10.91 -1.37
N ARG A 14 -9.26 -9.64 -0.97
CA ARG A 14 -9.89 -8.54 -1.70
C ARG A 14 -9.29 -8.38 -3.09
N MET A 15 -7.97 -8.46 -3.19
CA MET A 15 -7.29 -8.37 -4.48
C MET A 15 -7.67 -9.52 -5.39
N ASP A 16 -7.72 -10.73 -4.86
CA ASP A 16 -8.10 -11.91 -5.63
C ASP A 16 -9.55 -11.84 -6.12
N ALA A 17 -10.40 -11.20 -5.34
CA ALA A 17 -11.81 -11.00 -5.72
C ALA A 17 -11.98 -9.88 -6.74
N GLY A 18 -10.92 -9.20 -7.13
CA GLY A 18 -10.98 -8.11 -8.10
C GLY A 18 -11.54 -6.81 -7.56
N GLU A 19 -11.56 -6.64 -6.23
CA GLU A 19 -12.04 -5.40 -5.63
C GLU A 19 -11.08 -4.26 -5.92
N ALA A 20 -11.62 -3.08 -6.15
CA ALA A 20 -10.81 -1.90 -6.41
C ALA A 20 -10.18 -1.42 -5.09
N VAL A 21 -8.86 -1.51 -5.01
CA VAL A 21 -8.07 -1.06 -3.85
C VAL A 21 -6.87 -0.30 -4.38
N GLU A 22 -6.63 0.88 -3.83
CA GLU A 22 -5.40 1.61 -4.11
C GLU A 22 -4.35 1.14 -3.12
N LEU A 23 -3.18 0.73 -3.60
CA LEU A 23 -2.15 0.16 -2.73
C LEU A 23 -0.88 0.99 -2.85
N LEU A 24 -0.46 1.58 -1.73
CA LEU A 24 0.66 2.51 -1.71
C LEU A 24 1.80 1.99 -0.85
N ASP A 25 2.96 1.82 -1.46
CA ASP A 25 4.20 1.51 -0.75
C ASP A 25 4.87 2.83 -0.38
N ILE A 26 5.00 3.09 0.93
CA ILE A 26 5.52 4.37 1.41
C ILE A 26 6.99 4.29 1.85
N ARG A 27 7.66 3.19 1.50
CA ARG A 27 9.06 2.95 1.89
C ARG A 27 10.02 3.76 1.02
N SER A 28 11.30 3.63 1.33
CA SER A 28 12.35 4.28 0.56
C SER A 28 12.53 3.62 -0.82
N GLU A 29 13.21 4.31 -1.73
CA GLU A 29 13.52 3.76 -3.05
C GLU A 29 14.35 2.48 -2.96
N ALA A 30 15.30 2.44 -2.04
CA ALA A 30 16.15 1.26 -1.87
C ALA A 30 15.32 0.05 -1.42
N GLU A 31 14.36 0.26 -0.53
CA GLU A 31 13.48 -0.83 -0.10
C GLU A 31 12.59 -1.30 -1.24
N VAL A 32 12.02 -0.37 -2.00
CA VAL A 32 11.12 -0.68 -3.11
C VAL A 32 11.86 -1.44 -4.21
N ALA A 33 13.15 -1.13 -4.41
CA ALA A 33 13.96 -1.82 -5.40
C ALA A 33 14.10 -3.32 -5.12
N GLN A 34 13.90 -3.72 -3.87
CA GLN A 34 13.99 -5.13 -3.48
C GLN A 34 12.68 -5.89 -3.67
N GLY A 35 11.60 -5.21 -3.97
CA GLY A 35 10.34 -5.85 -4.23
C GLY A 35 9.17 -5.12 -3.57
N VAL A 36 7.99 -5.29 -4.17
CA VAL A 36 6.74 -4.64 -3.73
C VAL A 36 5.60 -5.64 -3.83
N LEU A 37 4.49 -5.33 -3.18
CA LEU A 37 3.25 -6.06 -3.39
C LEU A 37 2.77 -5.86 -4.84
N PRO A 38 2.10 -6.85 -5.43
CA PRO A 38 1.54 -6.68 -6.78
C PRO A 38 0.63 -5.46 -6.85
N LYS A 39 0.72 -4.71 -7.92
CA LYS A 39 -0.09 -3.52 -8.22
C LYS A 39 0.16 -2.34 -7.29
N ALA A 40 1.20 -2.39 -6.45
CA ALA A 40 1.53 -1.28 -5.58
C ALA A 40 2.09 -0.11 -6.39
N GLU A 41 1.71 1.10 -5.98
CA GLU A 41 2.35 2.32 -6.43
C GLU A 41 3.32 2.78 -5.36
N HIS A 42 4.42 3.41 -5.76
CA HIS A 42 5.39 3.92 -4.81
C HIS A 42 5.10 5.38 -4.49
N LEU A 43 4.82 5.65 -3.23
CA LEU A 43 4.65 7.01 -2.73
C LEU A 43 5.48 7.14 -1.46
N PRO A 44 6.73 7.61 -1.57
CA PRO A 44 7.57 7.78 -0.38
C PRO A 44 6.88 8.62 0.67
N MET A 45 7.06 8.26 1.93
CA MET A 45 6.31 8.86 3.03
C MET A 45 6.37 10.39 3.03
N HIS A 46 7.53 10.96 2.73
CA HIS A 46 7.69 12.42 2.75
C HIS A 46 6.89 13.15 1.66
N LEU A 47 6.41 12.43 0.64
CA LEU A 47 5.62 13.02 -0.44
C LEU A 47 4.12 12.93 -0.19
N ILE A 48 3.68 12.26 0.88
CA ILE A 48 2.26 12.11 1.16
C ILE A 48 1.55 13.47 1.25
N PRO A 49 2.09 14.49 1.95
CA PRO A 49 1.38 15.76 2.01
C PRO A 49 1.12 16.40 0.65
N LEU A 50 2.00 16.16 -0.32
CA LEU A 50 1.86 16.72 -1.66
C LEU A 50 0.86 15.97 -2.53
N ARG A 51 0.58 14.70 -2.20
CA ARG A 51 -0.20 13.83 -3.06
C ARG A 51 -1.53 13.41 -2.45
N MET A 52 -1.77 13.69 -1.18
CA MET A 52 -2.95 13.16 -0.50
C MET A 52 -4.26 13.65 -1.09
N GLN A 53 -4.28 14.83 -1.69
CA GLN A 53 -5.50 15.35 -2.31
C GLN A 53 -5.87 14.61 -3.59
N ASP A 54 -4.91 13.91 -4.18
CA ASP A 54 -5.13 13.12 -5.38
C ASP A 54 -5.57 11.69 -5.08
N PHE A 55 -5.65 11.32 -3.80
CA PHE A 55 -6.07 9.97 -3.43
C PHE A 55 -7.52 9.74 -3.86
N PRO A 56 -7.83 8.56 -4.39
CA PRO A 56 -9.22 8.24 -4.73
C PRO A 56 -10.09 8.27 -3.47
N LYS A 57 -11.35 8.68 -3.64
CA LYS A 57 -12.28 8.78 -2.52
C LYS A 57 -13.36 7.72 -2.57
N ASP A 58 -13.40 6.96 -3.66
CA ASP A 58 -14.44 5.98 -3.93
C ASP A 58 -14.02 4.55 -3.64
N ARG A 59 -12.81 4.36 -3.09
CA ARG A 59 -12.31 3.03 -2.77
C ARG A 59 -11.27 3.10 -1.65
N PRO A 60 -10.98 1.98 -0.99
CA PRO A 60 -9.97 1.96 0.06
C PRO A 60 -8.59 2.28 -0.48
N VAL A 61 -7.82 3.03 0.30
CA VAL A 61 -6.41 3.29 0.05
C VAL A 61 -5.61 2.60 1.14
N VAL A 62 -4.88 1.56 0.79
CA VAL A 62 -4.09 0.79 1.75
C VAL A 62 -2.64 1.26 1.66
N LEU A 63 -2.10 1.71 2.79
CA LEU A 63 -0.70 2.10 2.89
C LEU A 63 0.07 0.99 3.59
N TYR A 64 1.29 0.72 3.12
CA TYR A 64 2.13 -0.25 3.80
C TYR A 64 3.59 0.17 3.80
N CYS A 65 4.30 -0.34 4.79
CA CYS A 65 5.74 -0.23 4.88
C CYS A 65 6.32 -1.61 5.18
N ARG A 66 7.48 -1.66 5.81
CA ARG A 66 8.12 -2.95 6.10
C ARG A 66 7.33 -3.74 7.15
N SER A 67 7.05 -3.14 8.30
CA SER A 67 6.41 -3.81 9.44
C SER A 67 5.01 -3.28 9.77
N GLY A 68 4.61 -2.17 9.19
CA GLY A 68 3.36 -1.52 9.50
C GLY A 68 3.48 -0.31 10.41
N ALA A 69 4.67 -0.02 10.95
CA ALA A 69 4.83 1.08 11.91
C ALA A 69 4.81 2.45 11.22
N ARG A 70 5.62 2.63 10.19
CA ARG A 70 5.64 3.90 9.45
C ARG A 70 4.30 4.20 8.81
N SER A 71 3.69 3.18 8.22
CA SER A 71 2.41 3.35 7.54
C SER A 71 1.27 3.60 8.52
N TYR A 72 1.35 3.08 9.74
CA TYR A 72 0.39 3.42 10.78
C TYR A 72 0.42 4.92 11.06
N HIS A 73 1.60 5.49 11.24
CA HIS A 73 1.74 6.93 11.48
C HIS A 73 1.28 7.75 10.27
N ALA A 74 1.55 7.27 9.06
CA ALA A 74 1.08 7.94 7.86
C ALA A 74 -0.45 7.97 7.80
N CYS A 75 -1.11 6.86 8.15
CA CYS A 75 -2.57 6.83 8.19
C CYS A 75 -3.11 7.79 9.24
N ALA A 76 -2.46 7.87 10.41
CA ALA A 76 -2.88 8.81 11.44
C ALA A 76 -2.82 10.26 10.95
N TYR A 77 -1.72 10.60 10.27
CA TYR A 77 -1.58 11.93 9.67
C TYR A 77 -2.69 12.20 8.66
N LEU A 78 -2.92 11.24 7.77
CA LEU A 78 -3.93 11.40 6.73
C LEU A 78 -5.33 11.59 7.31
N MET A 79 -5.67 10.83 8.34
CA MET A 79 -6.97 10.97 8.97
C MET A 79 -7.13 12.33 9.64
N GLN A 80 -6.05 12.86 10.23
CA GLN A 80 -6.07 14.21 10.79
C GLN A 80 -6.28 15.26 9.71
N GLN A 81 -5.86 14.97 8.48
CA GLN A 81 -6.06 15.87 7.34
C GLN A 81 -7.40 15.67 6.63
N GLY A 82 -8.25 14.82 7.18
CA GLY A 82 -9.58 14.60 6.63
C GLY A 82 -9.69 13.47 5.61
N VAL A 83 -8.62 12.71 5.38
CA VAL A 83 -8.67 11.56 4.47
C VAL A 83 -9.14 10.35 5.25
N GLN A 84 -10.36 9.89 4.98
CA GLN A 84 -11.04 8.89 5.82
C GLN A 84 -10.90 7.45 5.33
N ASN A 85 -10.60 7.25 4.05
CA ASN A 85 -10.65 5.92 3.43
C ASN A 85 -9.28 5.26 3.38
N VAL A 86 -8.43 5.50 4.37
CA VAL A 86 -7.09 4.92 4.44
C VAL A 86 -7.06 3.78 5.45
N LEU A 87 -6.33 2.72 5.11
CA LEU A 87 -6.10 1.58 5.98
C LEU A 87 -4.61 1.27 6.04
N ASN A 88 -4.15 0.89 7.20
CA ASN A 88 -2.78 0.43 7.38
C ASN A 88 -2.71 -1.09 7.19
N LEU A 89 -1.76 -1.56 6.37
CA LEU A 89 -1.52 -2.99 6.25
C LEU A 89 -0.74 -3.45 7.49
N ARG A 90 -1.45 -4.08 8.42
CA ARG A 90 -0.86 -4.58 9.64
C ARG A 90 0.14 -5.68 9.32
N GLY A 91 1.35 -5.56 9.85
CA GLY A 91 2.42 -6.50 9.56
C GLY A 91 3.24 -6.16 8.33
N GLY A 92 2.77 -5.27 7.48
CA GLY A 92 3.51 -4.78 6.33
C GLY A 92 3.91 -5.85 5.34
N ILE A 93 4.93 -5.53 4.52
CA ILE A 93 5.41 -6.47 3.51
C ILE A 93 6.06 -7.71 4.12
N ILE A 94 6.58 -7.59 5.35
CA ILE A 94 7.18 -8.75 6.04
C ILE A 94 6.14 -9.85 6.23
N ASP A 95 4.97 -9.51 6.76
CA ASP A 95 3.94 -10.50 7.00
C ASP A 95 3.38 -11.05 5.69
N TRP A 96 3.21 -10.18 4.69
CA TRP A 96 2.77 -10.58 3.36
C TRP A 96 3.70 -11.65 2.79
N ALA A 97 5.01 -11.38 2.83
CA ALA A 97 6.01 -12.31 2.30
C ALA A 97 6.09 -13.60 3.12
N ARG A 98 5.96 -13.48 4.45
CA ARG A 98 6.01 -14.65 5.33
C ARG A 98 4.86 -15.62 5.06
N ARG A 99 3.73 -15.11 4.60
CA ARG A 99 2.59 -15.96 4.23
C ARG A 99 2.75 -16.58 2.86
N GLY A 100 3.86 -16.30 2.17
CA GLY A 100 4.13 -16.86 0.84
C GLY A 100 3.40 -16.15 -0.29
N PHE A 101 2.84 -14.98 -0.04
CA PHE A 101 2.16 -14.21 -1.09
C PHE A 101 3.17 -13.56 -2.01
N GLU A 102 2.76 -13.30 -3.23
CA GLU A 102 3.63 -12.83 -4.30
C GLU A 102 4.28 -11.48 -3.98
N ILE A 103 5.59 -11.38 -4.24
CA ILE A 103 6.35 -10.13 -4.25
C ILE A 103 6.81 -9.93 -5.69
N THR A 104 6.67 -8.72 -6.20
CA THR A 104 6.99 -8.42 -7.57
C THR A 104 7.85 -7.15 -7.66
N ARG A 105 8.16 -6.72 -8.86
CA ARG A 105 8.86 -5.47 -9.10
C ARG A 105 7.85 -4.37 -9.34
N LEU A 106 8.21 -3.15 -8.93
CA LEU A 106 7.38 -1.98 -9.18
C LEU A 106 7.18 -1.82 -10.70
N GLY A 107 5.91 -1.71 -11.11
CA GLY A 107 5.58 -1.53 -12.52
C GLY A 107 5.70 -2.77 -13.38
N ALA A 108 5.93 -3.96 -12.79
CA ALA A 108 6.12 -5.19 -13.56
C ALA A 108 4.93 -5.51 -14.46
N GLU A 109 3.71 -5.23 -14.01
CA GLU A 109 2.52 -5.52 -14.80
C GLU A 109 2.42 -4.63 -16.01
N GLN A 110 2.74 -3.35 -15.86
CA GLN A 110 2.77 -2.42 -16.98
C GLN A 110 3.87 -2.81 -17.96
N HIS A 111 5.02 -3.20 -17.45
CA HIS A 111 6.13 -3.61 -18.27
C HIS A 111 5.77 -4.84 -19.10
N SER A 112 5.09 -5.81 -18.48
CA SER A 112 4.66 -7.02 -19.18
C SER A 112 3.73 -6.70 -20.34
N SER A 113 2.79 -5.80 -20.13
CA SER A 113 1.83 -5.46 -21.18
C SER A 113 2.49 -4.72 -22.34
N MET A 114 3.58 -4.03 -22.09
CA MET A 114 4.32 -3.32 -23.14
C MET A 114 5.16 -4.26 -24.00
N THR A 115 5.61 -5.36 -23.44
CA THR A 115 6.44 -6.32 -24.16
C THR A 115 5.64 -7.40 -24.86
N GLY A 116 4.39 -7.52 -24.49
CA GLY A 116 3.49 -8.50 -25.08
C GLY A 116 2.93 -8.04 -26.40
#